data_c04e52c12d11ee70f4f35e49ab823b31
#
_entry.id   c04e52c12d11ee70f4f35e49ab823b31
#
_cell.length_a   1.000
_cell.length_b   1.000
_cell.length_c   1.000
_cell.angle_alpha   90.00
_cell.angle_beta   90.00
_cell.angle_gamma   90.00
#
_symmetry.space_group_name_H-M   'P 1'
#
loop_
_entity.id
_entity.type
_entity.pdbx_description
1 polymer ?
#
loop_
_entity_poly.entity_id
_entity_poly.type
_entity_poly.pdbx_seq_one_letter_code
_entity_poly.pdbx_strand_id
1 'polypeptide(L)'
;MKPSIGRSALLVFLLMLPALTVHGRQTVRLTLTGQVTDAETGVPLSGAHVFIASSMLGTTSDGNGAYTLTDVPLGAHRLYVSMLGFEDEFLDILLRDNTDQQFDFELQPSVLEIGEIVVEAERDRRWKRRLERFTREFIGETPNAEQTVILNPEVLDFEEARGTFKAHASAPLLIENRALGYRIQYFMSDFESTPGRVRYDGEGLYEELDAADAEEAALWETRRREAFIGSFRHFMLALIAGRSEAQGFQTYSRPSAGSKRGDAFSAASTIANQRFPVKPETLLSEGQTDGEYILDFDGHLEIIFMGEQEDPAYLDWSLRPERSNPRFQTSWTFLDHGPAIVDYKGDTLDPYAVVFMGYWAFERVA
;
A
#
# COMPACT_ATOMS: atom_id res chain seq x y z
N MET A 1 27.06 -48.09 -71.29
CA MET A 1 26.29 -46.83 -71.08
C MET A 1 26.30 -46.57 -69.57
N LYS A 2 27.02 -45.56 -69.12
CA LYS A 2 27.11 -45.15 -67.72
C LYS A 2 26.15 -43.96 -67.52
N PRO A 3 25.36 -43.90 -66.45
CA PRO A 3 24.70 -42.70 -66.05
C PRO A 3 25.61 -41.83 -65.12
N SER A 4 25.59 -40.54 -65.40
CA SER A 4 26.32 -39.49 -64.70
C SER A 4 25.63 -39.14 -63.37
N ILE A 5 26.46 -39.06 -62.33
CA ILE A 5 26.04 -38.62 -61.02
C ILE A 5 26.05 -37.07 -60.97
N GLY A 6 24.88 -36.48 -60.84
CA GLY A 6 24.71 -35.03 -60.60
C GLY A 6 25.05 -34.66 -59.15
N ARG A 7 26.02 -33.75 -58.94
CA ARG A 7 26.41 -33.18 -57.66
C ARG A 7 25.40 -32.06 -57.34
N SER A 8 24.50 -32.34 -56.41
CA SER A 8 23.67 -31.28 -55.79
C SER A 8 24.50 -30.50 -54.75
N ALA A 9 24.77 -29.25 -55.06
CA ALA A 9 25.38 -28.30 -54.08
C ALA A 9 24.32 -27.89 -53.05
N LEU A 10 24.52 -28.29 -51.82
CA LEU A 10 23.74 -27.88 -50.65
C LEU A 10 24.18 -26.46 -50.21
N LEU A 11 23.40 -25.44 -50.57
CA LEU A 11 23.63 -24.07 -50.15
C LEU A 11 23.16 -23.93 -48.67
N VAL A 12 24.12 -23.93 -47.72
CA VAL A 12 23.87 -23.65 -46.31
C VAL A 12 23.68 -22.14 -46.18
N PHE A 13 22.46 -21.70 -46.04
CA PHE A 13 22.11 -20.32 -45.76
C PHE A 13 22.27 -20.10 -44.20
N LEU A 14 23.43 -19.57 -43.84
CA LEU A 14 23.74 -19.20 -42.45
C LEU A 14 22.93 -17.93 -42.09
N LEU A 15 21.76 -18.10 -41.45
CA LEU A 15 20.95 -17.01 -40.91
C LEU A 15 21.76 -16.37 -39.74
N MET A 16 22.43 -15.27 -40.05
CA MET A 16 22.92 -14.35 -38.98
C MET A 16 21.70 -13.71 -38.34
N LEU A 17 21.27 -14.24 -37.17
CA LEU A 17 20.40 -13.50 -36.27
C LEU A 17 21.23 -12.35 -35.67
N PRO A 18 20.78 -11.08 -35.82
CA PRO A 18 21.40 -10.00 -35.07
C PRO A 18 21.19 -10.28 -33.57
N ALA A 19 22.28 -10.40 -32.83
CA ALA A 19 22.24 -10.43 -31.40
C ALA A 19 21.63 -9.08 -30.92
N LEU A 20 20.35 -9.12 -30.54
CA LEU A 20 19.71 -8.04 -29.81
C LEU A 20 20.47 -7.92 -28.47
N THR A 21 21.46 -7.01 -28.44
CA THR A 21 22.04 -6.57 -27.18
C THR A 21 20.94 -5.88 -26.39
N VAL A 22 20.35 -6.60 -25.45
CA VAL A 22 19.52 -6.02 -24.40
C VAL A 22 20.47 -5.10 -23.63
N HIS A 23 20.46 -3.82 -23.95
CA HIS A 23 21.07 -2.81 -23.11
C HIS A 23 20.22 -2.77 -21.84
N GLY A 24 20.70 -3.43 -20.79
CA GLY A 24 20.17 -3.24 -19.45
C GLY A 24 20.21 -1.74 -19.17
N ARG A 25 19.06 -1.10 -19.05
CA ARG A 25 18.97 0.26 -18.54
C ARG A 25 19.59 0.22 -17.15
N GLN A 26 20.78 0.78 -16.99
CA GLN A 26 21.35 1.02 -15.67
C GLN A 26 20.37 1.97 -14.95
N THR A 27 19.62 1.43 -14.01
CA THR A 27 18.79 2.24 -13.11
C THR A 27 19.75 3.08 -12.27
N VAL A 28 19.69 4.39 -12.49
CA VAL A 28 20.46 5.34 -11.68
C VAL A 28 19.98 5.21 -10.23
N ARG A 29 20.92 5.08 -9.32
CA ARG A 29 20.70 5.00 -7.88
C ARG A 29 21.41 6.14 -7.21
N LEU A 30 20.75 6.85 -6.30
CA LEU A 30 21.25 8.01 -5.61
C LEU A 30 21.52 7.70 -4.14
N THR A 31 22.35 8.53 -3.54
CA THR A 31 22.55 8.58 -2.10
C THR A 31 21.92 9.87 -1.56
N LEU A 32 21.02 9.72 -0.58
CA LEU A 32 20.48 10.84 0.18
C LEU A 32 21.24 10.93 1.50
N THR A 33 21.62 12.12 1.88
CA THR A 33 22.30 12.41 3.14
C THR A 33 21.58 13.53 3.89
N GLY A 34 21.85 13.70 5.16
CA GLY A 34 21.34 14.81 5.94
C GLY A 34 21.61 14.65 7.43
N GLN A 35 21.02 15.54 8.19
CA GLN A 35 21.11 15.55 9.65
C GLN A 35 19.70 15.64 10.24
N VAL A 36 19.47 14.93 11.33
CA VAL A 36 18.24 15.00 12.13
C VAL A 36 18.56 15.68 13.46
N THR A 37 17.84 16.74 13.80
CA THR A 37 18.02 17.52 15.00
C THR A 37 16.70 17.75 15.73
N ASP A 38 16.78 18.04 17.01
CA ASP A 38 15.66 18.49 17.82
C ASP A 38 15.37 19.96 17.50
N ALA A 39 14.14 20.27 17.09
CA ALA A 39 13.72 21.61 16.64
C ALA A 39 13.75 22.66 17.76
N GLU A 40 13.63 22.28 19.05
CA GLU A 40 13.66 23.22 20.18
C GLU A 40 15.08 23.51 20.63
N THR A 41 15.96 22.50 20.63
CA THR A 41 17.29 22.60 21.25
C THR A 41 18.42 22.66 20.24
N GLY A 42 18.19 22.27 18.98
CA GLY A 42 19.20 22.10 17.94
C GLY A 42 20.17 20.94 18.20
N VAL A 43 19.88 20.07 19.18
CA VAL A 43 20.74 18.94 19.51
C VAL A 43 20.56 17.82 18.46
N PRO A 44 21.67 17.24 17.95
CA PRO A 44 21.57 16.11 17.02
C PRO A 44 20.84 14.91 17.65
N LEU A 45 19.93 14.30 16.87
CA LEU A 45 19.14 13.14 17.28
C LEU A 45 19.75 11.86 16.71
N SER A 46 20.22 10.99 17.61
CA SER A 46 20.79 9.68 17.25
C SER A 46 19.73 8.60 17.30
N GLY A 47 19.70 7.73 16.27
CA GLY A 47 18.75 6.61 16.19
C GLY A 47 17.40 6.98 15.59
N ALA A 48 17.25 8.18 15.00
CA ALA A 48 16.08 8.51 14.21
C ALA A 48 16.01 7.62 12.96
N HIS A 49 14.88 7.00 12.70
CA HIS A 49 14.63 6.24 11.48
C HIS A 49 14.42 7.19 10.31
N VAL A 50 15.16 6.99 9.22
CA VAL A 50 15.03 7.75 7.96
C VAL A 50 14.83 6.77 6.83
N PHE A 51 13.70 6.83 6.12
CA PHE A 51 13.38 5.83 5.11
C PHE A 51 12.48 6.37 4.00
N ILE A 52 12.47 5.67 2.87
CA ILE A 52 11.48 5.90 1.80
C ILE A 52 10.21 5.15 2.16
N ALA A 53 9.12 5.88 2.32
CA ALA A 53 7.80 5.34 2.65
C ALA A 53 7.39 4.21 1.70
N SER A 54 6.75 3.18 2.25
CA SER A 54 6.27 2.00 1.51
C SER A 54 7.37 1.31 0.68
N SER A 55 8.59 1.23 1.23
CA SER A 55 9.74 0.58 0.57
C SER A 55 10.60 -0.21 1.54
N MET A 56 11.67 -0.83 1.02
CA MET A 56 12.71 -1.50 1.81
C MET A 56 13.96 -0.61 2.00
N LEU A 57 13.89 0.67 1.69
CA LEU A 57 15.03 1.59 1.76
C LEU A 57 14.93 2.41 3.04
N GLY A 58 15.77 2.10 4.01
CA GLY A 58 15.84 2.81 5.28
C GLY A 58 17.23 2.78 5.92
N THR A 59 17.44 3.72 6.82
CA THR A 59 18.66 3.86 7.64
C THR A 59 18.30 4.49 8.98
N THR A 60 19.30 4.64 9.86
CA THR A 60 19.14 5.38 11.12
C THR A 60 20.23 6.44 11.24
N SER A 61 19.93 7.55 11.90
CA SER A 61 20.90 8.60 12.20
C SER A 61 21.97 8.11 13.20
N ASP A 62 23.19 8.56 13.02
CA ASP A 62 24.32 8.25 13.87
C ASP A 62 24.38 9.13 15.15
N GLY A 63 25.46 9.02 15.96
CA GLY A 63 25.65 9.81 17.18
C GLY A 63 25.73 11.32 16.98
N ASN A 64 25.91 11.80 15.75
CA ASN A 64 25.90 13.21 15.38
C ASN A 64 24.60 13.62 14.67
N GLY A 65 23.59 12.76 14.67
CA GLY A 65 22.35 12.98 13.94
C GLY A 65 22.47 12.79 12.42
N ALA A 66 23.65 12.47 11.89
CA ALA A 66 23.85 12.33 10.46
C ALA A 66 23.32 10.99 9.93
N TYR A 67 22.73 11.00 8.73
CA TYR A 67 22.25 9.79 8.06
C TYR A 67 22.75 9.71 6.63
N THR A 68 22.79 8.49 6.11
CA THR A 68 23.09 8.19 4.71
C THR A 68 22.15 7.07 4.24
N LEU A 69 21.33 7.37 3.25
CA LEU A 69 20.39 6.43 2.63
C LEU A 69 20.84 6.19 1.19
N THR A 70 21.26 4.97 0.90
CA THR A 70 21.80 4.57 -0.42
C THR A 70 20.75 3.89 -1.27
N ASP A 71 21.09 3.72 -2.56
CA ASP A 71 20.29 2.93 -3.51
C ASP A 71 18.91 3.48 -3.83
N VAL A 72 18.65 4.77 -3.59
CA VAL A 72 17.37 5.41 -3.88
C VAL A 72 17.21 5.59 -5.40
N PRO A 73 16.15 5.04 -6.03
CA PRO A 73 15.93 5.21 -7.47
C PRO A 73 15.46 6.63 -7.80
N LEU A 74 15.62 7.04 -9.07
CA LEU A 74 14.98 8.27 -9.55
C LEU A 74 13.45 8.15 -9.44
N GLY A 75 12.78 9.29 -9.26
CA GLY A 75 11.32 9.40 -9.18
C GLY A 75 10.84 10.22 -8.00
N ALA A 76 9.52 10.25 -7.82
CA ALA A 76 8.89 10.87 -6.66
C ALA A 76 8.95 9.89 -5.47
N HIS A 77 9.29 10.39 -4.29
CA HIS A 77 9.39 9.61 -3.07
C HIS A 77 8.92 10.43 -1.88
N ARG A 78 8.34 9.77 -0.88
CA ARG A 78 8.18 10.34 0.45
C ARG A 78 9.36 9.89 1.32
N LEU A 79 10.21 10.83 1.69
CA LEU A 79 11.27 10.63 2.68
C LEU A 79 10.68 10.88 4.06
N TYR A 80 10.65 9.85 4.89
CA TYR A 80 9.99 9.85 6.19
C TYR A 80 11.02 9.76 7.31
N VAL A 81 10.81 10.52 8.39
CA VAL A 81 11.68 10.52 9.57
C VAL A 81 10.84 10.36 10.82
N SER A 82 11.21 9.38 11.64
CA SER A 82 10.54 9.11 12.92
C SER A 82 11.53 8.84 14.02
N MET A 83 11.23 9.35 15.22
CA MET A 83 11.98 9.06 16.43
C MET A 83 11.07 9.07 17.67
N LEU A 84 11.27 8.10 18.56
CA LEU A 84 10.52 8.00 19.79
C LEU A 84 10.63 9.29 20.61
N GLY A 85 9.49 9.86 21.00
CA GLY A 85 9.40 11.11 21.75
C GLY A 85 9.39 12.38 20.89
N PHE A 86 9.30 12.24 19.59
CA PHE A 86 9.18 13.34 18.63
C PHE A 86 7.98 13.12 17.72
N GLU A 87 7.49 14.18 17.11
CA GLU A 87 6.52 14.11 16.02
C GLU A 87 7.21 13.61 14.76
N ASP A 88 6.52 12.74 14.02
CA ASP A 88 7.02 12.24 12.74
C ASP A 88 7.03 13.38 11.72
N GLU A 89 8.04 13.40 10.86
CA GLU A 89 8.17 14.37 9.77
C GLU A 89 8.38 13.65 8.43
N PHE A 90 7.88 14.23 7.35
CA PHE A 90 8.12 13.71 6.01
C PHE A 90 8.31 14.84 5.00
N LEU A 91 8.99 14.50 3.93
CA LEU A 91 9.23 15.38 2.79
C LEU A 91 8.93 14.61 1.49
N ASP A 92 8.01 15.14 0.68
CA ASP A 92 7.80 14.63 -0.67
C ASP A 92 8.90 15.19 -1.59
N ILE A 93 9.73 14.30 -2.13
CA ILE A 93 10.91 14.63 -2.93
C ILE A 93 10.78 14.09 -4.34
N LEU A 94 11.34 14.81 -5.30
CA LEU A 94 11.39 14.38 -6.69
C LEU A 94 12.82 14.32 -7.18
N LEU A 95 13.35 13.12 -7.33
CA LEU A 95 14.72 12.84 -7.76
C LEU A 95 14.75 12.71 -9.29
N ARG A 96 15.26 13.77 -9.97
CA ARG A 96 15.31 13.83 -11.45
C ARG A 96 16.70 13.64 -12.01
N ASP A 97 17.70 14.05 -11.28
CA ASP A 97 19.10 14.13 -11.72
C ASP A 97 19.95 13.04 -11.05
N ASN A 98 21.04 12.67 -11.69
CA ASN A 98 22.03 11.74 -11.12
C ASN A 98 22.97 12.49 -10.13
N THR A 99 22.39 13.24 -9.19
CA THR A 99 23.13 14.02 -8.19
C THR A 99 22.63 13.66 -6.81
N ASP A 100 23.54 13.24 -5.95
CA ASP A 100 23.24 13.00 -4.54
C ASP A 100 22.70 14.28 -3.89
N GLN A 101 21.70 14.14 -3.03
CA GLN A 101 20.99 15.25 -2.41
C GLN A 101 21.08 15.16 -0.88
N GLN A 102 20.97 16.35 -0.25
CA GLN A 102 20.96 16.48 1.20
C GLN A 102 19.61 17.04 1.65
N PHE A 103 19.04 16.39 2.69
CA PHE A 103 17.82 16.80 3.33
C PHE A 103 18.01 16.73 4.85
N ASP A 104 17.88 17.87 5.51
CA ASP A 104 17.99 17.99 6.96
C ASP A 104 16.58 18.07 7.58
N PHE A 105 16.40 17.50 8.78
CA PHE A 105 15.13 17.43 9.49
C PHE A 105 15.26 17.98 10.90
N GLU A 106 14.24 18.74 11.34
CA GLU A 106 14.15 19.32 12.67
C GLU A 106 12.88 18.81 13.36
N LEU A 107 12.98 17.69 14.08
CA LEU A 107 11.83 17.04 14.71
C LEU A 107 11.33 17.81 15.92
N GLN A 108 10.03 18.01 16.03
CA GLN A 108 9.38 18.61 17.19
C GLN A 108 9.22 17.57 18.30
N PRO A 109 9.57 17.90 19.56
CA PRO A 109 9.30 17.00 20.69
C PRO A 109 7.80 16.72 20.81
N SER A 110 7.43 15.45 20.91
CA SER A 110 6.06 15.01 21.14
C SER A 110 5.83 14.75 22.63
N VAL A 111 4.78 15.33 23.20
CA VAL A 111 4.35 15.06 24.58
C VAL A 111 3.44 13.86 24.57
N LEU A 112 3.98 12.67 24.84
CA LEU A 112 3.17 11.49 25.11
C LEU A 112 2.41 11.68 26.43
N GLU A 113 1.12 11.95 26.40
CA GLU A 113 0.27 11.87 27.59
C GLU A 113 0.15 10.42 28.03
N ILE A 114 0.96 10.04 29.02
CA ILE A 114 0.87 8.72 29.66
C ILE A 114 -0.41 8.70 30.51
N GLY A 115 -1.43 8.01 30.03
CA GLY A 115 -2.71 7.86 30.72
C GLY A 115 -2.58 7.19 32.10
N GLU A 116 -3.50 7.53 32.98
CA GLU A 116 -3.58 7.16 34.40
C GLU A 116 -3.50 5.63 34.65
N ILE A 117 -2.71 5.22 35.65
CA ILE A 117 -2.50 3.81 36.03
C ILE A 117 -3.78 3.25 36.68
N VAL A 118 -4.50 2.39 35.98
CA VAL A 118 -5.70 1.66 36.46
C VAL A 118 -5.36 0.20 36.77
N VAL A 119 -6.01 -0.35 37.83
CA VAL A 119 -5.84 -1.71 38.37
C VAL A 119 -5.63 -2.84 37.32
N GLU A 120 -4.52 -3.54 37.49
CA GLU A 120 -3.85 -4.42 36.49
C GLU A 120 -4.71 -5.53 35.85
N ALA A 121 -5.53 -6.24 36.59
CA ALA A 121 -6.24 -7.43 36.10
C ALA A 121 -7.48 -7.13 35.23
N GLU A 122 -8.14 -5.98 35.41
CA GLU A 122 -9.29 -5.55 34.61
C GLU A 122 -8.87 -4.80 33.37
N ARG A 123 -7.74 -4.09 33.44
CA ARG A 123 -7.00 -3.49 32.35
C ARG A 123 -6.60 -4.56 31.34
N ASP A 124 -6.03 -5.67 31.80
CA ASP A 124 -5.55 -6.78 30.97
C ASP A 124 -6.63 -7.41 30.07
N ARG A 125 -7.81 -7.69 30.63
CA ARG A 125 -8.91 -8.29 29.83
C ARG A 125 -9.56 -7.32 28.86
N ARG A 126 -9.65 -6.04 29.23
CA ARG A 126 -10.20 -4.99 28.37
C ARG A 126 -9.24 -4.67 27.24
N TRP A 127 -7.95 -4.54 27.56
CA TRP A 127 -6.90 -4.32 26.60
C TRP A 127 -6.80 -5.47 25.59
N LYS A 128 -6.82 -6.72 26.01
CA LYS A 128 -6.81 -7.89 25.12
C LYS A 128 -7.97 -7.89 24.13
N ARG A 129 -9.19 -7.60 24.57
CA ARG A 129 -10.34 -7.49 23.66
C ARG A 129 -10.20 -6.35 22.65
N ARG A 130 -9.61 -5.25 23.06
CA ARG A 130 -9.33 -4.10 22.18
C ARG A 130 -8.22 -4.42 21.17
N LEU A 131 -7.18 -5.12 21.61
CA LEU A 131 -6.13 -5.64 20.73
C LEU A 131 -6.71 -6.60 19.68
N GLU A 132 -7.55 -7.55 20.08
CA GLU A 132 -8.23 -8.45 19.14
C GLU A 132 -9.07 -7.69 18.10
N ARG A 133 -9.77 -6.64 18.57
CA ARG A 133 -10.53 -5.75 17.67
C ARG A 133 -9.60 -5.00 16.72
N PHE A 134 -8.56 -4.37 17.24
CA PHE A 134 -7.57 -3.64 16.46
C PHE A 134 -6.92 -4.54 15.40
N THR A 135 -6.43 -5.70 15.80
CA THR A 135 -5.79 -6.65 14.88
C THR A 135 -6.73 -7.02 13.75
N ARG A 136 -7.98 -7.36 14.05
CA ARG A 136 -8.97 -7.68 13.02
C ARG A 136 -9.29 -6.50 12.10
N GLU A 137 -9.39 -5.29 12.65
CA GLU A 137 -9.75 -4.10 11.88
C GLU A 137 -8.57 -3.48 11.13
N PHE A 138 -7.33 -3.68 11.60
CA PHE A 138 -6.11 -3.16 11.00
C PHE A 138 -5.43 -4.17 10.07
N ILE A 139 -5.13 -5.36 10.55
CA ILE A 139 -4.51 -6.43 9.75
C ILE A 139 -5.50 -7.02 8.74
N GLY A 140 -6.76 -7.24 9.14
CA GLY A 140 -7.80 -7.82 8.31
C GLY A 140 -8.12 -9.27 8.69
N GLU A 141 -8.90 -9.93 7.82
CA GLU A 141 -9.40 -11.29 7.99
C GLU A 141 -9.18 -12.15 6.72
N THR A 142 -8.20 -11.77 5.89
CA THR A 142 -7.79 -12.53 4.71
C THR A 142 -6.97 -13.77 5.09
N PRO A 143 -6.81 -14.76 4.20
CA PRO A 143 -5.89 -15.87 4.44
C PRO A 143 -4.44 -15.44 4.73
N ASN A 144 -4.00 -14.29 4.22
CA ASN A 144 -2.70 -13.70 4.54
C ASN A 144 -2.68 -13.11 5.95
N ALA A 145 -3.80 -12.51 6.40
CA ALA A 145 -3.96 -11.95 7.74
C ALA A 145 -3.82 -13.02 8.83
N GLU A 146 -4.29 -14.25 8.58
CA GLU A 146 -4.15 -15.37 9.52
C GLU A 146 -2.68 -15.73 9.81
N GLN A 147 -1.76 -15.40 8.92
CA GLN A 147 -0.33 -15.63 9.04
C GLN A 147 0.46 -14.34 9.35
N THR A 148 -0.26 -13.28 9.75
CA THR A 148 0.31 -11.97 10.08
C THR A 148 0.17 -11.71 11.57
N VAL A 149 1.27 -11.32 12.23
CA VAL A 149 1.32 -11.11 13.70
C VAL A 149 1.96 -9.77 14.00
N ILE A 150 1.41 -9.07 15.00
CA ILE A 150 2.07 -7.91 15.62
C ILE A 150 2.96 -8.45 16.73
N LEU A 151 4.28 -8.25 16.63
CA LEU A 151 5.28 -8.82 17.53
C LEU A 151 5.43 -8.05 18.84
N ASN A 152 5.09 -6.75 18.85
CA ASN A 152 5.21 -5.85 19.98
C ASN A 152 3.87 -5.15 20.34
N PRO A 153 2.78 -5.90 20.58
CA PRO A 153 1.46 -5.32 20.80
C PRO A 153 1.39 -4.42 22.04
N GLU A 154 2.35 -4.53 22.97
CA GLU A 154 2.44 -3.73 24.19
C GLU A 154 2.66 -2.23 23.96
N VAL A 155 3.09 -1.84 22.76
CA VAL A 155 3.25 -0.43 22.39
C VAL A 155 1.91 0.25 22.08
N LEU A 156 0.82 -0.55 21.97
CA LEU A 156 -0.51 -0.05 21.65
C LEU A 156 -1.29 0.36 22.90
N ASP A 157 -1.89 1.53 22.83
CA ASP A 157 -2.94 1.96 23.74
C ASP A 157 -4.24 2.24 22.98
N PHE A 158 -5.38 2.10 23.68
CA PHE A 158 -6.69 2.12 23.04
C PHE A 158 -7.66 3.01 23.78
N GLU A 159 -8.34 3.87 23.04
CA GLU A 159 -9.46 4.67 23.50
C GLU A 159 -10.77 4.23 22.86
N GLU A 160 -11.85 4.27 23.63
CA GLU A 160 -13.18 4.00 23.12
C GLU A 160 -14.19 4.96 23.75
N ALA A 161 -14.73 5.86 22.95
CA ALA A 161 -15.67 6.86 23.39
C ALA A 161 -16.74 7.12 22.32
N ARG A 162 -18.01 7.18 22.71
CA ARG A 162 -19.15 7.59 21.88
C ARG A 162 -19.27 6.81 20.56
N GLY A 163 -18.87 5.52 20.55
CA GLY A 163 -18.91 4.66 19.37
C GLY A 163 -17.71 4.79 18.45
N THR A 164 -16.73 5.61 18.81
CA THR A 164 -15.43 5.69 18.13
C THR A 164 -14.39 4.89 18.91
N PHE A 165 -13.64 4.07 18.22
CA PHE A 165 -12.51 3.31 18.75
C PHE A 165 -11.24 3.83 18.11
N LYS A 166 -10.25 4.21 18.91
CA LYS A 166 -8.94 4.70 18.48
C LYS A 166 -7.83 3.83 19.03
N ALA A 167 -6.75 3.75 18.28
CA ALA A 167 -5.50 3.15 18.73
C ALA A 167 -4.35 4.13 18.55
N HIS A 168 -3.42 4.13 19.50
CA HIS A 168 -2.19 4.91 19.47
C HIS A 168 -1.02 3.96 19.69
N ALA A 169 0.05 4.17 18.95
CA ALA A 169 1.29 3.39 19.10
C ALA A 169 2.38 4.30 19.68
N SER A 170 3.00 3.87 20.78
CA SER A 170 4.11 4.61 21.42
C SER A 170 5.47 4.32 20.75
N ALA A 171 5.52 3.38 19.83
CA ALA A 171 6.68 3.02 19.01
C ALA A 171 6.17 2.35 17.71
N PRO A 172 7.00 2.21 16.67
CA PRO A 172 6.62 1.51 15.46
C PRO A 172 6.10 0.10 15.74
N LEU A 173 5.00 -0.28 15.10
CA LEU A 173 4.49 -1.65 15.16
C LEU A 173 5.43 -2.58 14.39
N LEU A 174 5.90 -3.63 15.03
CA LEU A 174 6.67 -4.69 14.38
C LEU A 174 5.69 -5.77 13.92
N ILE A 175 5.47 -5.85 12.64
CA ILE A 175 4.52 -6.79 12.03
C ILE A 175 5.31 -7.83 11.24
N GLU A 176 5.01 -9.11 11.46
CA GLU A 176 5.57 -10.20 10.67
C GLU A 176 4.46 -10.85 9.86
N ASN A 177 4.55 -10.74 8.54
CA ASN A 177 3.64 -11.37 7.58
C ASN A 177 4.34 -12.59 6.95
N ARG A 178 4.09 -13.76 7.50
CA ARG A 178 4.66 -15.03 7.00
C ARG A 178 3.98 -15.55 5.75
N ALA A 179 2.79 -15.04 5.42
CA ALA A 179 2.15 -15.40 4.16
C ALA A 179 2.92 -14.82 2.98
N LEU A 180 3.44 -13.60 3.13
CA LEU A 180 4.15 -12.86 2.08
C LEU A 180 5.66 -12.80 2.29
N GLY A 181 6.17 -13.26 3.45
CA GLY A 181 7.60 -13.24 3.78
C GLY A 181 8.14 -11.84 4.03
N TYR A 182 7.40 -10.99 4.74
CA TYR A 182 7.84 -9.65 5.11
C TYR A 182 7.82 -9.42 6.62
N ARG A 183 8.79 -8.67 7.10
CA ARG A 183 8.75 -7.94 8.35
C ARG A 183 8.51 -6.46 8.04
N ILE A 184 7.60 -5.84 8.76
CA ILE A 184 7.18 -4.46 8.53
C ILE A 184 7.36 -3.70 9.84
N GLN A 185 8.10 -2.60 9.80
CA GLN A 185 8.06 -1.57 10.82
C GLN A 185 7.02 -0.55 10.36
N TYR A 186 5.86 -0.53 11.01
CA TYR A 186 4.77 0.36 10.65
C TYR A 186 4.69 1.52 11.63
N PHE A 187 4.95 2.72 11.13
CA PHE A 187 4.91 3.98 11.86
C PHE A 187 3.48 4.51 11.78
N MET A 188 2.66 4.16 12.79
CA MET A 188 1.24 4.47 12.81
C MET A 188 1.00 5.89 13.31
N SER A 189 0.49 6.78 12.45
CA SER A 189 0.15 8.16 12.78
C SER A 189 -1.27 8.28 13.34
N ASP A 190 -2.22 7.53 12.81
CA ASP A 190 -3.63 7.54 13.26
C ASP A 190 -4.30 6.19 13.02
N PHE A 191 -5.22 5.84 13.92
CA PHE A 191 -6.17 4.74 13.73
C PHE A 191 -7.49 5.08 14.39
N GLU A 192 -8.54 5.11 13.59
CA GLU A 192 -9.91 5.35 14.05
C GLU A 192 -10.88 4.36 13.42
N SER A 193 -11.73 3.76 14.25
CA SER A 193 -12.81 2.88 13.81
C SER A 193 -14.15 3.34 14.37
N THR A 194 -15.13 3.46 13.48
CA THR A 194 -16.52 3.75 13.75
C THR A 194 -17.40 2.67 13.12
N PRO A 195 -18.69 2.52 13.47
CA PRO A 195 -19.55 1.56 12.82
C PRO A 195 -19.57 1.72 11.29
N GLY A 196 -19.04 0.72 10.58
CA GLY A 196 -18.98 0.67 9.12
C GLY A 196 -17.81 1.43 8.47
N ARG A 197 -16.89 2.00 9.24
CA ARG A 197 -15.71 2.68 8.68
C ARG A 197 -14.49 2.49 9.58
N VAL A 198 -13.41 2.03 8.98
CA VAL A 198 -12.07 2.02 9.59
C VAL A 198 -11.18 2.97 8.79
N ARG A 199 -10.42 3.79 9.50
CA ARG A 199 -9.45 4.74 8.96
C ARG A 199 -8.13 4.53 9.71
N TYR A 200 -7.05 4.51 8.99
CA TYR A 200 -5.71 4.52 9.56
C TYR A 200 -4.75 5.24 8.62
N ASP A 201 -3.72 5.80 9.21
CA ASP A 201 -2.63 6.47 8.54
C ASP A 201 -1.31 6.03 9.17
N GLY A 202 -0.27 6.01 8.38
CA GLY A 202 1.07 5.64 8.78
C GLY A 202 1.88 5.08 7.62
N GLU A 203 3.17 4.93 7.85
CA GLU A 203 4.11 4.51 6.81
C GLU A 203 4.83 3.22 7.19
N GLY A 204 5.03 2.35 6.20
CA GLY A 204 5.70 1.07 6.38
C GLY A 204 7.13 1.09 5.83
N LEU A 205 8.06 0.59 6.66
CA LEU A 205 9.39 0.17 6.21
C LEU A 205 9.42 -1.37 6.18
N TYR A 206 9.72 -1.93 5.02
CA TYR A 206 9.64 -3.37 4.77
C TYR A 206 11.03 -4.01 4.76
N GLU A 207 11.10 -5.23 5.26
CA GLU A 207 12.27 -6.11 5.18
C GLU A 207 11.81 -7.50 4.75
N GLU A 208 12.52 -8.13 3.81
CA GLU A 208 12.24 -9.53 3.47
C GLU A 208 12.71 -10.47 4.58
N LEU A 209 11.90 -11.45 4.91
CA LEU A 209 12.28 -12.54 5.80
C LEU A 209 13.22 -13.51 5.08
N ASP A 210 14.13 -14.14 5.83
CA ASP A 210 14.93 -15.24 5.32
C ASP A 210 14.04 -16.48 5.14
N ALA A 211 13.87 -16.93 3.90
CA ALA A 211 13.15 -18.17 3.62
C ALA A 211 13.95 -19.38 4.12
N ALA A 212 13.26 -20.37 4.68
CA ALA A 212 13.90 -21.59 5.15
C ALA A 212 14.51 -22.40 4.00
N ASP A 213 13.91 -22.33 2.82
CA ASP A 213 14.37 -22.99 1.60
C ASP A 213 13.83 -22.30 0.33
N ALA A 214 14.21 -22.83 -0.83
CA ALA A 214 13.79 -22.30 -2.13
C ALA A 214 12.30 -22.49 -2.42
N GLU A 215 11.64 -23.46 -1.80
CA GLU A 215 10.21 -23.72 -1.97
C GLU A 215 9.39 -22.63 -1.24
N GLU A 216 9.78 -22.30 -0.02
CA GLU A 216 9.14 -21.19 0.73
C GLU A 216 9.35 -19.85 0.03
N ALA A 217 10.57 -19.56 -0.48
CA ALA A 217 10.84 -18.35 -1.25
C ALA A 217 9.93 -18.23 -2.49
N ALA A 218 9.77 -19.33 -3.24
CA ALA A 218 8.89 -19.37 -4.42
C ALA A 218 7.41 -19.25 -4.06
N LEU A 219 7.00 -19.78 -2.91
CA LEU A 219 5.64 -19.64 -2.39
C LEU A 219 5.34 -18.17 -2.06
N TRP A 220 6.26 -17.47 -1.37
CA TRP A 220 6.10 -16.06 -1.06
C TRP A 220 6.01 -15.20 -2.34
N GLU A 221 6.87 -15.45 -3.33
CA GLU A 221 6.79 -14.75 -4.62
C GLU A 221 5.42 -14.94 -5.30
N THR A 222 4.89 -16.15 -5.27
CA THR A 222 3.57 -16.47 -5.83
C THR A 222 2.48 -15.71 -5.10
N ARG A 223 2.45 -15.75 -3.76
CA ARG A 223 1.45 -15.08 -2.94
C ARG A 223 1.53 -13.55 -3.03
N ARG A 224 2.73 -12.98 -3.13
CA ARG A 224 2.92 -11.53 -3.40
C ARG A 224 2.30 -11.12 -4.71
N ARG A 225 2.45 -11.95 -5.73
CA ARG A 225 1.81 -11.72 -7.04
C ARG A 225 0.30 -11.82 -6.95
N GLU A 226 -0.22 -12.82 -6.26
CA GLU A 226 -1.66 -13.00 -6.05
C GLU A 226 -2.24 -11.82 -5.25
N ALA A 227 -1.60 -11.38 -4.17
CA ALA A 227 -2.03 -10.22 -3.39
C ALA A 227 -2.00 -8.90 -4.20
N PHE A 228 -1.06 -8.76 -5.14
CA PHE A 228 -0.98 -7.59 -6.00
C PHE A 228 -2.07 -7.59 -7.09
N ILE A 229 -2.32 -8.73 -7.72
CA ILE A 229 -3.29 -8.85 -8.81
C ILE A 229 -4.71 -8.58 -8.29
N GLY A 230 -5.43 -7.66 -8.96
CA GLY A 230 -6.79 -7.25 -8.54
C GLY A 230 -6.83 -6.16 -7.48
N SER A 231 -5.72 -5.88 -6.78
CA SER A 231 -5.65 -4.82 -5.76
C SER A 231 -5.91 -3.41 -6.31
N PHE A 232 -6.18 -2.47 -5.41
CA PHE A 232 -6.28 -1.05 -5.79
C PHE A 232 -5.01 -0.53 -6.46
N ARG A 233 -3.85 -0.89 -5.95
CA ARG A 233 -2.56 -0.52 -6.53
C ARG A 233 -2.38 -1.05 -7.96
N HIS A 234 -2.77 -2.31 -8.21
CA HIS A 234 -2.78 -2.86 -9.56
C HIS A 234 -3.70 -2.07 -10.49
N PHE A 235 -4.89 -1.72 -10.03
CA PHE A 235 -5.83 -0.90 -10.80
C PHE A 235 -5.25 0.48 -11.13
N MET A 236 -4.65 1.17 -10.15
CA MET A 236 -4.03 2.49 -10.37
C MET A 236 -2.87 2.42 -11.35
N LEU A 237 -1.97 1.44 -11.21
CA LEU A 237 -0.88 1.25 -12.16
C LEU A 237 -1.37 0.91 -13.57
N ALA A 238 -2.47 0.16 -13.67
CA ALA A 238 -3.10 -0.15 -14.95
C ALA A 238 -3.76 1.09 -15.59
N LEU A 239 -4.34 2.00 -14.77
CA LEU A 239 -4.86 3.29 -15.23
C LEU A 239 -3.71 4.20 -15.73
N ILE A 240 -2.65 4.35 -14.93
CA ILE A 240 -1.46 5.15 -15.28
C ILE A 240 -0.84 4.66 -16.60
N ALA A 241 -0.80 3.34 -16.79
CA ALA A 241 -0.28 2.74 -18.01
C ALA A 241 -1.26 2.79 -19.22
N GLY A 242 -2.51 3.26 -19.02
CA GLY A 242 -3.56 3.25 -20.04
C GLY A 242 -3.98 1.84 -20.47
N ARG A 243 -3.92 0.85 -19.58
CA ARG A 243 -4.12 -0.58 -19.87
C ARG A 243 -5.14 -1.27 -18.96
N SER A 244 -5.96 -0.54 -18.22
CA SER A 244 -6.87 -1.12 -17.23
C SER A 244 -7.80 -2.18 -17.81
N GLU A 245 -8.43 -1.92 -18.97
CA GLU A 245 -9.28 -2.91 -19.63
C GLU A 245 -8.49 -4.13 -20.11
N ALA A 246 -7.29 -3.91 -20.67
CA ALA A 246 -6.42 -4.99 -21.14
C ALA A 246 -5.90 -5.87 -19.98
N GLN A 247 -5.83 -5.32 -18.78
CA GLN A 247 -5.48 -6.04 -17.56
C GLN A 247 -6.70 -6.62 -16.82
N GLY A 248 -7.88 -6.57 -17.41
CA GLY A 248 -9.08 -7.23 -16.93
C GLY A 248 -9.97 -6.40 -16.02
N PHE A 249 -9.74 -5.08 -15.91
CA PHE A 249 -10.61 -4.20 -15.13
C PHE A 249 -11.77 -3.65 -15.98
N GLN A 250 -12.97 -3.70 -15.44
CA GLN A 250 -14.16 -3.02 -15.96
C GLN A 250 -14.62 -1.98 -14.94
N THR A 251 -14.89 -0.76 -15.41
CA THR A 251 -15.25 0.38 -14.55
C THR A 251 -16.63 0.91 -14.88
N TYR A 252 -17.40 1.19 -13.84
CA TYR A 252 -18.75 1.73 -13.95
C TYR A 252 -18.98 2.82 -12.93
N SER A 253 -19.58 3.93 -13.33
CA SER A 253 -20.09 4.95 -12.42
C SER A 253 -21.45 4.51 -11.87
N ARG A 254 -21.62 4.72 -10.56
CA ARG A 254 -22.91 4.60 -9.88
C ARG A 254 -23.28 5.92 -9.25
N PRO A 255 -24.37 6.57 -9.72
CA PRO A 255 -24.80 7.83 -9.15
C PRO A 255 -25.12 7.68 -7.66
N SER A 256 -24.67 8.62 -6.86
CA SER A 256 -25.12 8.73 -5.47
C SER A 256 -26.59 9.12 -5.45
N ALA A 257 -27.45 8.35 -4.82
CA ALA A 257 -28.84 8.71 -4.63
C ALA A 257 -28.97 9.86 -3.61
N GLY A 258 -28.63 11.08 -4.02
CA GLY A 258 -29.01 12.31 -3.31
C GLY A 258 -28.41 12.55 -1.92
N SER A 259 -27.49 11.72 -1.44
CA SER A 259 -26.84 11.88 -0.15
C SER A 259 -25.39 12.34 -0.33
N LYS A 260 -25.06 13.50 0.23
CA LYS A 260 -23.68 14.02 0.29
C LYS A 260 -22.81 13.29 1.32
N ARG A 261 -23.26 12.21 1.88
CA ARG A 261 -22.50 11.34 2.82
C ARG A 261 -23.03 9.92 2.71
N GLY A 262 -22.23 9.03 2.17
CA GLY A 262 -22.04 7.66 2.53
C GLY A 262 -23.20 6.80 3.08
N ASP A 263 -24.44 7.08 2.74
CA ASP A 263 -25.50 6.12 2.98
C ASP A 263 -25.31 4.98 2.00
N ALA A 264 -24.42 4.11 2.42
CA ALA A 264 -24.17 2.85 1.79
C ALA A 264 -25.52 2.24 1.39
N PHE A 265 -25.68 2.02 0.09
CA PHE A 265 -26.61 1.05 -0.44
C PHE A 265 -27.97 0.93 0.29
N SER A 266 -28.73 2.00 0.42
CA SER A 266 -30.14 1.87 0.68
C SER A 266 -30.74 1.15 -0.53
N ALA A 267 -31.19 -0.07 -0.31
CA ALA A 267 -31.81 -0.94 -1.33
C ALA A 267 -33.10 -0.37 -1.93
N ALA A 268 -33.48 0.85 -1.57
CA ALA A 268 -34.75 1.46 -1.87
C ALA A 268 -34.74 2.38 -3.10
N SER A 269 -33.59 2.68 -3.74
CA SER A 269 -33.61 3.56 -4.90
C SER A 269 -33.31 2.78 -6.17
N THR A 270 -34.25 2.81 -7.09
CA THR A 270 -34.14 2.26 -8.46
C THR A 270 -32.93 2.86 -9.20
N ILE A 271 -32.48 4.04 -8.80
CA ILE A 271 -31.32 4.76 -9.37
C ILE A 271 -30.01 4.17 -8.87
N ALA A 272 -29.95 3.70 -7.63
CA ALA A 272 -28.73 3.08 -7.04
C ALA A 272 -28.33 1.78 -7.72
N ASN A 273 -29.20 1.15 -8.49
CA ASN A 273 -28.94 -0.07 -9.25
C ASN A 273 -28.49 0.21 -10.72
N GLN A 274 -28.53 1.47 -11.15
CA GLN A 274 -28.06 1.82 -12.49
C GLN A 274 -26.55 2.01 -12.46
N ARG A 275 -25.86 1.38 -13.41
CA ARG A 275 -24.43 1.52 -13.64
C ARG A 275 -24.18 1.99 -15.07
N PHE A 276 -23.27 2.91 -15.23
CA PHE A 276 -22.88 3.46 -16.51
C PHE A 276 -21.41 3.15 -16.76
N PRO A 277 -21.04 2.55 -17.91
CA PRO A 277 -19.65 2.33 -18.23
C PRO A 277 -18.86 3.65 -18.18
N VAL A 278 -17.71 3.63 -17.55
CA VAL A 278 -16.78 4.75 -17.50
C VAL A 278 -15.55 4.41 -18.29
N LYS A 279 -15.10 5.33 -19.12
CA LYS A 279 -13.84 5.19 -19.82
C LYS A 279 -12.69 5.43 -18.85
N PRO A 280 -11.81 4.44 -18.66
CA PRO A 280 -10.73 4.53 -17.67
C PRO A 280 -9.85 5.77 -17.80
N GLU A 281 -9.57 6.20 -19.06
CA GLU A 281 -8.79 7.39 -19.38
C GLU A 281 -9.40 8.70 -18.89
N THR A 282 -10.68 8.71 -18.47
CA THR A 282 -11.33 9.90 -17.92
C THR A 282 -11.21 10.00 -16.40
N LEU A 283 -10.73 8.94 -15.76
CA LEU A 283 -10.62 8.86 -14.29
C LEU A 283 -9.33 9.50 -13.77
N LEU A 284 -8.31 9.59 -14.62
CA LEU A 284 -6.98 10.01 -14.23
C LEU A 284 -6.47 11.14 -15.13
N SER A 285 -5.90 12.16 -14.54
CA SER A 285 -5.19 13.23 -15.23
C SER A 285 -3.79 13.42 -14.64
N GLU A 286 -2.89 14.10 -15.36
CA GLU A 286 -1.57 14.45 -14.84
C GLU A 286 -1.69 15.44 -13.67
N GLY A 287 -0.87 15.25 -12.65
CA GLY A 287 -0.77 16.11 -11.49
C GLY A 287 0.08 17.37 -11.74
N GLN A 288 0.49 18.04 -10.66
CA GLN A 288 1.30 19.25 -10.73
C GLN A 288 2.80 18.95 -10.91
N THR A 289 3.23 17.77 -10.45
CA THR A 289 4.62 17.32 -10.55
C THR A 289 4.71 16.04 -11.38
N ASP A 290 5.89 15.78 -11.96
CA ASP A 290 6.13 14.56 -12.73
C ASP A 290 5.96 13.33 -11.84
N GLY A 291 5.13 12.39 -12.27
CA GLY A 291 4.85 11.17 -11.52
C GLY A 291 3.70 11.29 -10.54
N GLU A 292 3.05 12.45 -10.47
CA GLU A 292 1.76 12.63 -9.81
C GLU A 292 0.60 12.54 -10.79
N TYR A 293 -0.49 11.98 -10.32
CA TYR A 293 -1.73 11.86 -11.05
C TYR A 293 -2.89 12.30 -10.16
N ILE A 294 -3.93 12.81 -10.78
CA ILE A 294 -5.16 13.21 -10.10
C ILE A 294 -6.25 12.22 -10.47
N LEU A 295 -6.71 11.45 -9.50
CA LEU A 295 -7.87 10.58 -9.61
C LEU A 295 -9.11 11.41 -9.29
N ASP A 296 -10.03 11.54 -10.24
CA ASP A 296 -11.24 12.34 -10.09
C ASP A 296 -12.45 11.67 -10.75
N PHE A 297 -13.53 11.57 -9.98
CA PHE A 297 -14.81 11.05 -10.45
C PHE A 297 -15.94 11.40 -9.48
N ASP A 298 -17.16 11.48 -9.99
CA ASP A 298 -18.34 11.74 -9.19
C ASP A 298 -19.03 10.46 -8.71
N GLY A 299 -19.55 10.49 -7.48
CA GLY A 299 -20.34 9.41 -6.90
C GLY A 299 -19.50 8.20 -6.51
N HIS A 300 -19.96 7.00 -6.87
CA HIS A 300 -19.26 5.76 -6.59
C HIS A 300 -18.73 5.17 -7.91
N LEU A 301 -17.50 4.71 -7.88
CA LEU A 301 -16.90 3.92 -8.94
C LEU A 301 -17.01 2.44 -8.56
N GLU A 302 -17.64 1.63 -9.43
CA GLU A 302 -17.65 0.17 -9.33
C GLU A 302 -16.55 -0.38 -10.21
N ILE A 303 -15.66 -1.16 -9.65
CA ILE A 303 -14.56 -1.79 -10.36
C ILE A 303 -14.73 -3.31 -10.25
N ILE A 304 -14.76 -3.97 -11.42
CA ILE A 304 -14.83 -5.42 -11.52
C ILE A 304 -13.52 -5.91 -12.11
N PHE A 305 -12.83 -6.77 -11.38
CA PHE A 305 -11.63 -7.43 -11.86
C PHE A 305 -12.00 -8.80 -12.43
N MET A 306 -11.86 -8.96 -13.74
CA MET A 306 -12.25 -10.18 -14.48
C MET A 306 -11.20 -11.30 -14.38
N GLY A 307 -10.04 -11.03 -13.78
CA GLY A 307 -8.96 -12.00 -13.62
C GLY A 307 -9.24 -13.04 -12.54
N GLU A 308 -10.07 -12.69 -11.55
CA GLU A 308 -10.34 -13.53 -10.38
C GLU A 308 -11.81 -13.53 -9.99
N GLN A 309 -12.23 -14.63 -9.37
CA GLN A 309 -13.56 -14.75 -8.77
C GLN A 309 -13.54 -14.33 -7.30
N GLU A 310 -14.72 -14.05 -6.73
CA GLU A 310 -14.87 -13.75 -5.30
C GLU A 310 -14.32 -14.93 -4.47
N ASP A 311 -13.42 -14.62 -3.53
CA ASP A 311 -12.85 -15.58 -2.59
C ASP A 311 -13.93 -16.07 -1.59
N PRO A 312 -13.97 -17.35 -1.23
CA PRO A 312 -14.84 -17.85 -0.17
C PRO A 312 -14.69 -17.08 1.15
N ALA A 313 -13.47 -16.71 1.56
CA ALA A 313 -13.22 -15.93 2.77
C ALA A 313 -13.86 -14.52 2.69
N TYR A 314 -13.86 -13.90 1.51
CA TYR A 314 -14.59 -12.65 1.29
C TYR A 314 -16.11 -12.82 1.41
N LEU A 315 -16.65 -13.91 0.92
CA LEU A 315 -18.09 -14.19 1.04
C LEU A 315 -18.48 -14.36 2.52
N ASP A 316 -17.70 -15.09 3.30
CA ASP A 316 -17.91 -15.25 4.73
C ASP A 316 -17.79 -13.91 5.48
N TRP A 317 -16.75 -13.13 5.21
CA TRP A 317 -16.55 -11.80 5.78
C TRP A 317 -17.71 -10.85 5.46
N SER A 318 -18.20 -10.88 4.22
CA SER A 318 -19.31 -10.03 3.78
C SER A 318 -20.70 -10.56 4.16
N LEU A 319 -20.77 -11.66 4.91
CA LEU A 319 -22.01 -12.37 5.31
C LEU A 319 -22.88 -12.72 4.11
N ARG A 320 -22.28 -13.05 2.98
CA ARG A 320 -23.00 -13.46 1.77
C ARG A 320 -22.94 -14.97 1.61
N PRO A 321 -24.06 -15.60 1.24
CA PRO A 321 -24.05 -17.03 0.98
C PRO A 321 -23.20 -17.36 -0.24
N GLU A 322 -22.53 -18.49 -0.20
CA GLU A 322 -21.90 -19.08 -1.38
C GLU A 322 -22.91 -19.16 -2.52
N ARG A 323 -22.46 -18.88 -3.72
CA ARG A 323 -23.28 -18.95 -4.93
C ARG A 323 -22.83 -20.10 -5.79
N SER A 324 -23.81 -20.77 -6.38
CA SER A 324 -23.55 -21.81 -7.41
C SER A 324 -22.84 -21.27 -8.66
N ASN A 325 -22.84 -19.94 -8.86
CA ASN A 325 -22.13 -19.26 -9.93
C ASN A 325 -21.37 -18.07 -9.31
N PRO A 326 -20.06 -18.23 -8.98
CA PRO A 326 -19.27 -17.19 -8.37
C PRO A 326 -19.20 -15.96 -9.29
N ARG A 327 -19.15 -14.79 -8.69
CA ARG A 327 -18.95 -13.53 -9.40
C ARG A 327 -17.45 -13.23 -9.47
N PHE A 328 -17.09 -12.32 -10.36
CA PHE A 328 -15.76 -11.73 -10.36
C PHE A 328 -15.59 -10.77 -9.18
N GLN A 329 -14.35 -10.60 -8.74
CA GLN A 329 -14.01 -9.65 -7.68
C GLN A 329 -14.58 -8.27 -8.01
N THR A 330 -15.33 -7.72 -7.06
CA THR A 330 -15.99 -6.42 -7.26
C THR A 330 -15.73 -5.53 -6.06
N SER A 331 -15.16 -4.38 -6.33
CA SER A 331 -14.91 -3.31 -5.36
C SER A 331 -15.67 -2.05 -5.75
N TRP A 332 -15.95 -1.23 -4.74
CA TRP A 332 -16.52 0.10 -4.95
C TRP A 332 -15.65 1.09 -4.22
N THR A 333 -15.54 2.30 -4.78
CA THR A 333 -14.80 3.38 -4.16
C THR A 333 -15.50 4.71 -4.39
N PHE A 334 -15.26 5.66 -3.51
CA PHE A 334 -15.65 7.06 -3.69
C PHE A 334 -14.56 7.97 -3.09
N LEU A 335 -14.54 9.22 -3.55
CA LEU A 335 -13.60 10.23 -3.07
C LEU A 335 -14.25 11.00 -1.91
N ASP A 336 -13.59 11.03 -0.73
CA ASP A 336 -14.19 11.58 0.50
C ASP A 336 -14.13 13.13 0.52
N HIS A 337 -13.05 13.71 0.01
CA HIS A 337 -12.75 15.13 0.10
C HIS A 337 -12.51 15.82 -1.25
N GLY A 338 -12.88 15.20 -2.36
CA GLY A 338 -12.61 15.66 -3.72
C GLY A 338 -11.53 14.82 -4.40
N PRO A 339 -10.90 15.33 -5.46
CA PRO A 339 -9.90 14.60 -6.21
C PRO A 339 -8.75 14.10 -5.34
N ALA A 340 -8.33 12.85 -5.56
CA ALA A 340 -7.22 12.24 -4.85
C ALA A 340 -5.92 12.34 -5.66
N ILE A 341 -4.83 12.72 -5.01
CA ILE A 341 -3.50 12.68 -5.62
C ILE A 341 -2.94 11.27 -5.47
N VAL A 342 -2.45 10.73 -6.56
CA VAL A 342 -1.87 9.39 -6.66
C VAL A 342 -0.46 9.51 -7.21
N ASP A 343 0.48 8.78 -6.61
CA ASP A 343 1.86 8.74 -7.09
C ASP A 343 2.04 7.73 -8.25
N TYR A 344 3.23 7.74 -8.85
CA TYR A 344 3.58 6.82 -9.94
C TYR A 344 3.63 5.35 -9.53
N LYS A 345 3.62 5.03 -8.23
CA LYS A 345 3.56 3.66 -7.69
C LYS A 345 2.11 3.19 -7.51
N GLY A 346 1.14 4.09 -7.69
CA GLY A 346 -0.29 3.82 -7.54
C GLY A 346 -0.81 4.01 -6.12
N ASP A 347 -0.03 4.64 -5.24
CA ASP A 347 -0.41 4.93 -3.86
C ASP A 347 -1.05 6.32 -3.77
N THR A 348 -2.04 6.51 -2.89
CA THR A 348 -2.65 7.81 -2.63
C THR A 348 -1.79 8.59 -1.63
N LEU A 349 -1.49 9.88 -1.91
CA LEU A 349 -0.73 10.72 -0.98
C LEU A 349 -1.52 11.02 0.31
N ASP A 350 -2.83 11.20 0.19
CA ASP A 350 -3.72 11.28 1.34
C ASP A 350 -4.44 9.92 1.51
N PRO A 351 -4.14 9.15 2.58
CA PRO A 351 -4.75 7.84 2.81
C PRO A 351 -6.26 7.91 3.05
N TYR A 352 -6.78 9.10 3.35
CA TYR A 352 -8.20 9.34 3.58
C TYR A 352 -8.97 9.80 2.35
N ALA A 353 -8.28 10.15 1.26
CA ALA A 353 -8.92 10.67 0.05
C ALA A 353 -9.84 9.65 -0.62
N VAL A 354 -9.50 8.35 -0.56
CA VAL A 354 -10.21 7.26 -1.22
C VAL A 354 -10.83 6.31 -0.19
N VAL A 355 -12.13 6.09 -0.28
CA VAL A 355 -12.83 5.13 0.59
C VAL A 355 -13.11 3.85 -0.18
N PHE A 356 -12.69 2.74 0.38
CA PHE A 356 -12.84 1.41 -0.21
C PHE A 356 -14.03 0.66 0.36
N MET A 357 -14.72 -0.08 -0.50
CA MET A 357 -15.81 -1.00 -0.15
C MET A 357 -15.70 -2.26 -1.01
N GLY A 358 -16.33 -3.33 -0.55
CA GLY A 358 -16.29 -4.61 -1.25
C GLY A 358 -14.96 -5.30 -1.07
N TYR A 359 -14.38 -5.85 -2.15
CA TYR A 359 -13.19 -6.67 -2.06
C TYR A 359 -11.97 -5.89 -1.52
N TRP A 360 -11.73 -4.67 -1.97
CA TRP A 360 -10.62 -3.83 -1.48
C TRP A 360 -10.76 -3.41 0.00
N ALA A 361 -11.97 -3.41 0.56
CA ALA A 361 -12.17 -3.19 2.00
C ALA A 361 -11.91 -4.46 2.83
N PHE A 362 -11.94 -5.64 2.20
CA PHE A 362 -11.58 -6.91 2.81
C PHE A 362 -10.06 -7.09 2.87
N GLU A 363 -9.36 -6.70 1.80
CA GLU A 363 -7.89 -6.64 1.74
C GLU A 363 -7.40 -5.40 2.50
N ARG A 364 -6.71 -5.61 3.62
CA ARG A 364 -6.16 -4.54 4.44
C ARG A 364 -4.64 -4.56 4.44
N VAL A 365 -4.01 -4.39 5.60
CA VAL A 365 -2.55 -4.31 5.74
C VAL A 365 -1.86 -5.66 5.48
N ALA A 366 -2.54 -6.78 5.59
CA ALA A 366 -1.96 -8.12 5.43
C ALA A 366 -1.77 -8.55 3.98
#